data_5e7bf55d927d6131c7e2c47a225d90be
#
_entry.id   5e7bf55d927d6131c7e2c47a225d90be
#
_cell.length_a   1.000
_cell.length_b   1.000
_cell.length_c   1.000
_cell.angle_alpha   90.00
_cell.angle_beta   90.00
_cell.angle_gamma   90.00
#
_symmetry.space_group_name_H-M   'P 1'
#
loop_
_entity.id
_entity.type
_entity.pdbx_description
1 polymer ?
#
loop_
_entity_poly.entity_id
_entity_poly.type
_entity_poly.pdbx_seq_one_letter_code
_entity_poly.pdbx_strand_id
1 'polypeptide(L)'
;MNQIYKAVGTSKQNVHQRLNFHLIQQEERGQLLAIIRKVREDHPAMGARALYRKIRPKTMGRDRFYSWYISQGLKVQPSKNWRRTTDSSGVIRFKNLVDGVELDGVNQVWVSDITYYDLNNQFYYLTFVMDQYSRKIKGFHASRYLNTEHTTIPALKMAMKHLHAGQKPIIHSDGGGQYYSKAFLRLTENRFSNSMGE
;
A
#
# COMPACT_ATOMS: atom_id res chain seq x y z
N MET A 1 35.71 -9.12 49.32
CA MET A 1 35.26 -8.95 47.91
C MET A 1 36.13 -9.63 46.84
N ASN A 2 37.44 -9.68 46.96
CA ASN A 2 38.31 -10.36 45.97
C ASN A 2 38.10 -11.87 45.82
N GLN A 3 37.59 -12.57 46.84
CA GLN A 3 37.35 -14.01 46.81
C GLN A 3 36.19 -14.39 45.89
N ILE A 4 35.14 -13.56 45.76
CA ILE A 4 34.00 -13.81 44.88
C ILE A 4 34.43 -13.76 43.41
N TYR A 5 35.25 -12.81 43.03
CA TYR A 5 35.76 -12.70 41.67
C TYR A 5 36.65 -13.89 41.26
N LYS A 6 37.46 -14.40 42.21
CA LYS A 6 38.26 -15.58 42.01
C LYS A 6 37.41 -16.83 41.89
N ALA A 7 36.36 -16.99 42.70
CA ALA A 7 35.44 -18.14 42.63
C ALA A 7 34.67 -18.21 41.29
N VAL A 8 34.37 -17.06 40.69
CA VAL A 8 33.66 -16.97 39.40
C VAL A 8 34.63 -16.93 38.20
N GLY A 9 35.96 -17.04 38.43
CA GLY A 9 36.96 -17.08 37.36
C GLY A 9 37.06 -15.73 36.56
N THR A 10 36.76 -14.58 37.22
CA THR A 10 36.81 -13.28 36.54
C THR A 10 37.54 -12.23 37.40
N SER A 11 38.05 -11.18 36.78
CA SER A 11 38.67 -10.07 37.50
C SER A 11 37.63 -8.97 37.84
N LYS A 12 37.85 -8.23 38.92
CA LYS A 12 37.06 -7.05 39.29
C LYS A 12 36.97 -6.05 38.10
N GLN A 13 38.10 -5.82 37.44
CA GLN A 13 38.18 -4.93 36.30
C GLN A 13 37.29 -5.36 35.12
N ASN A 14 37.29 -6.65 34.80
CA ASN A 14 36.42 -7.21 33.74
C ASN A 14 34.94 -7.05 34.09
N VAL A 15 34.53 -7.27 35.33
CA VAL A 15 33.15 -7.08 35.78
C VAL A 15 32.76 -5.60 35.64
N HIS A 16 33.60 -4.65 36.08
CA HIS A 16 33.32 -3.22 35.92
C HIS A 16 33.24 -2.80 34.45
N GLN A 17 34.13 -3.28 33.59
CA GLN A 17 34.08 -3.02 32.15
C GLN A 17 32.79 -3.54 31.52
N ARG A 18 32.36 -4.76 31.88
CA ARG A 18 31.09 -5.32 31.39
C ARG A 18 29.88 -4.54 31.87
N LEU A 19 29.85 -4.13 33.13
CA LEU A 19 28.77 -3.30 33.70
C LEU A 19 28.68 -1.95 32.97
N ASN A 20 29.79 -1.26 32.82
CA ASN A 20 29.84 0.01 32.10
C ASN A 20 29.38 -0.16 30.64
N PHE A 21 29.83 -1.20 29.98
CA PHE A 21 29.38 -1.50 28.62
C PHE A 21 27.87 -1.75 28.54
N HIS A 22 27.30 -2.49 29.51
CA HIS A 22 25.85 -2.70 29.57
C HIS A 22 25.07 -1.42 29.82
N LEU A 23 25.56 -0.53 30.72
CA LEU A 23 24.92 0.75 31.00
C LEU A 23 24.91 1.64 29.76
N ILE A 24 26.04 1.76 29.07
CA ILE A 24 26.13 2.52 27.82
C ILE A 24 25.15 1.96 26.78
N GLN A 25 25.11 0.63 26.61
CA GLN A 25 24.17 0.02 25.67
C GLN A 25 22.70 0.24 26.05
N GLN A 26 22.37 0.25 27.33
CA GLN A 26 21.00 0.55 27.78
C GLN A 26 20.61 1.99 27.47
N GLU A 27 21.50 2.94 27.73
CA GLU A 27 21.26 4.36 27.42
C GLU A 27 21.06 4.57 25.90
N GLU A 28 21.94 4.02 25.07
CA GLU A 28 21.83 4.11 23.61
C GLU A 28 20.51 3.48 23.08
N ARG A 29 20.10 2.36 23.64
CA ARG A 29 18.81 1.72 23.30
C ARG A 29 17.64 2.58 23.74
N GLY A 30 17.72 3.25 24.89
CA GLY A 30 16.71 4.20 25.35
C GLY A 30 16.55 5.38 24.39
N GLN A 31 17.66 5.99 23.98
CA GLN A 31 17.67 7.08 23.00
C GLN A 31 17.11 6.61 21.64
N LEU A 32 17.51 5.44 21.18
CA LEU A 32 17.00 4.85 19.92
C LEU A 32 15.49 4.62 19.98
N LEU A 33 14.97 4.15 21.12
CA LEU A 33 13.55 3.96 21.34
C LEU A 33 12.76 5.28 21.28
N ALA A 34 13.30 6.34 21.87
CA ALA A 34 12.71 7.68 21.82
C ALA A 34 12.65 8.21 20.38
N ILE A 35 13.73 8.03 19.61
CA ILE A 35 13.77 8.41 18.19
C ILE A 35 12.72 7.63 17.39
N ILE A 36 12.61 6.31 17.60
CA ILE A 36 11.62 5.47 16.92
C ILE A 36 10.20 5.94 17.22
N ARG A 37 9.88 6.25 18.49
CA ARG A 37 8.56 6.75 18.89
C ARG A 37 8.25 8.06 18.18
N LYS A 38 9.17 9.01 18.17
CA LYS A 38 9.01 10.28 17.48
C LYS A 38 8.79 10.12 15.97
N VAL A 39 9.55 9.26 15.30
CA VAL A 39 9.34 8.98 13.88
C VAL A 39 7.97 8.35 13.62
N ARG A 40 7.45 7.57 14.57
CA ARG A 40 6.15 6.92 14.44
C ARG A 40 4.96 7.84 14.72
N GLU A 41 5.15 8.97 15.36
CA GLU A 41 4.11 10.01 15.46
C GLU A 41 3.68 10.45 14.05
N ASP A 42 4.65 10.69 13.17
CA ASP A 42 4.37 11.08 11.78
C ASP A 42 4.09 9.88 10.85
N HIS A 43 4.65 8.71 11.17
CA HIS A 43 4.61 7.51 10.32
C HIS A 43 4.25 6.25 11.12
N PRO A 44 2.99 6.09 11.59
CA PRO A 44 2.58 5.01 12.50
C PRO A 44 2.84 3.60 11.96
N ALA A 45 2.67 3.42 10.64
CA ALA A 45 2.83 2.13 9.96
C ALA A 45 4.27 1.82 9.52
N MET A 46 5.27 2.68 9.87
CA MET A 46 6.66 2.45 9.45
C MET A 46 7.26 1.24 10.17
N GLY A 47 7.56 0.19 9.42
CA GLY A 47 8.13 -1.05 9.93
C GLY A 47 9.65 -0.98 10.15
N ALA A 48 10.21 -2.02 10.78
CA ALA A 48 11.62 -2.10 11.17
C ALA A 48 12.62 -1.78 10.05
N ARG A 49 12.38 -2.29 8.83
CA ARG A 49 13.28 -2.09 7.69
C ARG A 49 13.36 -0.62 7.26
N ALA A 50 12.23 0.06 7.23
CA ALA A 50 12.15 1.47 6.87
C ALA A 50 12.76 2.34 7.99
N LEU A 51 12.47 2.03 9.26
CA LEU A 51 13.06 2.70 10.42
C LEU A 51 14.58 2.57 10.44
N TYR A 52 15.13 1.36 10.22
CA TYR A 52 16.57 1.16 10.17
C TYR A 52 17.25 2.01 9.08
N ARG A 53 16.66 2.07 7.88
CA ARG A 53 17.16 2.89 6.77
C ARG A 53 17.10 4.39 7.07
N LYS A 54 16.04 4.84 7.75
CA LYS A 54 15.83 6.24 8.12
C LYS A 54 16.76 6.69 9.24
N ILE A 55 16.90 5.87 10.31
CA ILE A 55 17.65 6.22 11.52
C ILE A 55 19.16 5.94 11.36
N ARG A 56 19.51 4.84 10.69
CA ARG A 56 20.90 4.35 10.51
C ARG A 56 21.69 4.35 11.83
N PRO A 57 21.28 3.57 12.85
CA PRO A 57 21.95 3.58 14.14
C PRO A 57 23.40 3.11 14.00
N LYS A 58 24.35 3.87 14.53
CA LYS A 58 25.80 3.57 14.44
C LYS A 58 26.23 2.39 15.32
N THR A 59 25.50 2.13 16.39
CA THR A 59 25.84 1.17 17.44
C THR A 59 25.24 -0.21 17.22
N MET A 60 24.35 -0.35 16.23
CA MET A 60 23.60 -1.58 16.00
C MET A 60 23.47 -1.88 14.52
N GLY A 61 23.98 -3.05 14.11
CA GLY A 61 23.80 -3.56 12.75
C GLY A 61 22.34 -3.96 12.48
N ARG A 62 21.99 -4.10 11.20
CA ARG A 62 20.62 -4.34 10.72
C ARG A 62 19.90 -5.48 11.42
N ASP A 63 20.50 -6.66 11.46
CA ASP A 63 19.82 -7.87 11.96
C ASP A 63 19.65 -7.82 13.48
N ARG A 64 20.64 -7.26 14.19
CA ARG A 64 20.55 -6.99 15.63
C ARG A 64 19.49 -5.94 15.95
N PHE A 65 19.34 -4.92 15.11
CA PHE A 65 18.27 -3.93 15.23
C PHE A 65 16.89 -4.58 15.07
N TYR A 66 16.71 -5.46 14.10
CA TYR A 66 15.43 -6.12 13.87
C TYR A 66 15.04 -7.02 15.05
N SER A 67 15.97 -7.83 15.55
CA SER A 67 15.73 -8.70 16.70
C SER A 67 15.39 -7.89 17.94
N TRP A 68 16.14 -6.82 18.21
CA TRP A 68 15.88 -5.91 19.32
C TRP A 68 14.54 -5.17 19.15
N TYR A 69 14.24 -4.66 17.98
CA TYR A 69 12.97 -3.98 17.67
C TYR A 69 11.76 -4.88 17.94
N ILE A 70 11.82 -6.13 17.53
CA ILE A 70 10.76 -7.11 17.78
C ILE A 70 10.64 -7.41 19.28
N SER A 71 11.77 -7.54 20.01
CA SER A 71 11.76 -7.78 21.47
C SER A 71 11.16 -6.63 22.26
N GLN A 72 11.15 -5.41 21.71
CA GLN A 72 10.49 -4.24 22.33
C GLN A 72 8.98 -4.19 22.05
N GLY A 73 8.38 -5.20 21.43
CA GLY A 73 6.95 -5.22 21.08
C GLY A 73 6.53 -4.20 20.03
N LEU A 74 7.49 -3.63 19.29
CA LEU A 74 7.25 -2.55 18.33
C LEU A 74 6.80 -3.04 16.94
N LYS A 75 6.57 -4.35 16.77
CA LYS A 75 6.11 -4.90 15.50
C LYS A 75 4.81 -4.23 15.05
N VAL A 76 4.84 -3.64 13.85
CA VAL A 76 3.61 -3.10 13.24
C VAL A 76 2.68 -4.27 12.94
N GLN A 77 1.48 -4.22 13.50
CA GLN A 77 0.42 -5.14 13.12
C GLN A 77 -0.15 -4.64 11.78
N PRO A 78 -0.13 -5.44 10.71
CA PRO A 78 -0.84 -5.07 9.49
C PRO A 78 -2.31 -4.89 9.86
N SER A 79 -2.92 -3.79 9.41
CA SER A 79 -4.37 -3.64 9.52
C SER A 79 -4.99 -4.85 8.84
N LYS A 80 -5.80 -5.61 9.57
CA LYS A 80 -6.52 -6.73 8.98
C LYS A 80 -7.44 -6.16 7.92
N ASN A 81 -7.11 -6.41 6.66
CA ASN A 81 -7.98 -6.04 5.56
C ASN A 81 -9.15 -7.03 5.56
N TRP A 82 -10.22 -6.68 6.31
CA TRP A 82 -11.40 -7.53 6.55
C TRP A 82 -12.32 -7.63 5.34
N ARG A 83 -12.05 -6.90 4.26
CA ARG A 83 -13.00 -6.75 3.18
C ARG A 83 -12.45 -7.40 1.91
N ARG A 84 -12.95 -8.58 1.64
CA ARG A 84 -13.02 -9.11 0.28
C ARG A 84 -14.09 -8.25 -0.43
N THR A 85 -13.66 -7.30 -1.22
CA THR A 85 -14.50 -6.25 -1.78
C THR A 85 -15.25 -6.69 -3.03
N THR A 86 -14.92 -7.88 -3.56
CA THR A 86 -15.47 -8.35 -4.82
C THR A 86 -15.88 -9.81 -4.69
N ASP A 87 -17.17 -10.08 -4.83
CA ASP A 87 -17.68 -11.41 -5.16
C ASP A 87 -17.81 -11.50 -6.69
N SER A 88 -16.84 -12.17 -7.31
CA SER A 88 -16.80 -12.36 -8.77
C SER A 88 -17.44 -13.68 -9.20
N SER A 89 -18.12 -14.39 -8.30
CA SER A 89 -18.83 -15.63 -8.66
C SER A 89 -20.04 -15.33 -9.54
N GLY A 90 -20.05 -15.89 -10.75
CA GLY A 90 -21.17 -15.79 -11.70
C GLY A 90 -21.17 -14.57 -12.63
N VAL A 91 -20.11 -13.78 -12.66
CA VAL A 91 -19.99 -12.60 -13.52
C VAL A 91 -19.54 -12.98 -14.93
N ILE A 92 -20.13 -12.34 -15.97
CA ILE A 92 -19.63 -12.41 -17.35
C ILE A 92 -18.19 -11.91 -17.34
N ARG A 93 -17.26 -12.77 -17.76
CA ARG A 93 -15.85 -12.42 -17.81
C ARG A 93 -15.47 -12.01 -19.22
N PHE A 94 -14.88 -10.83 -19.34
CA PHE A 94 -14.24 -10.41 -20.58
C PHE A 94 -12.84 -11.02 -20.65
N LYS A 95 -12.38 -11.28 -21.89
CA LYS A 95 -10.98 -11.67 -22.10
C LYS A 95 -10.05 -10.53 -21.71
N ASN A 96 -8.87 -10.86 -21.23
CA ASN A 96 -7.79 -9.89 -21.10
C ASN A 96 -7.31 -9.49 -22.51
N LEU A 97 -7.66 -8.26 -22.91
CA LEU A 97 -7.29 -7.70 -24.22
C LEU A 97 -6.01 -6.86 -24.15
N VAL A 98 -5.38 -6.77 -22.98
CA VAL A 98 -4.21 -5.90 -22.73
C VAL A 98 -2.93 -6.70 -22.62
N ASP A 99 -3.06 -8.01 -22.50
CA ASP A 99 -1.90 -8.90 -22.39
C ASP A 99 -1.10 -8.91 -23.70
N GLY A 100 0.21 -8.62 -23.58
CA GLY A 100 1.11 -8.54 -24.73
C GLY A 100 0.89 -7.35 -25.67
N VAL A 101 0.04 -6.37 -25.32
CA VAL A 101 -0.18 -5.18 -26.14
C VAL A 101 0.91 -4.14 -25.88
N GLU A 102 1.68 -3.81 -26.89
CA GLU A 102 2.57 -2.66 -26.88
C GLU A 102 1.78 -1.38 -27.22
N LEU A 103 1.87 -0.38 -26.35
CA LEU A 103 1.18 0.88 -26.52
C LEU A 103 2.12 1.89 -27.20
N ASP A 104 1.67 2.47 -28.30
CA ASP A 104 2.41 3.48 -29.06
C ASP A 104 1.74 4.87 -29.06
N GLY A 105 0.56 4.99 -28.42
CA GLY A 105 -0.17 6.25 -28.36
C GLY A 105 -1.22 6.34 -27.26
N VAL A 106 -1.74 7.54 -27.10
CA VAL A 106 -2.80 7.86 -26.14
C VAL A 106 -4.15 7.30 -26.58
N ASN A 107 -5.03 7.05 -25.62
CA ASN A 107 -6.40 6.57 -25.84
C ASN A 107 -6.49 5.18 -26.54
N GLN A 108 -5.49 4.35 -26.38
CA GLN A 108 -5.53 2.94 -26.81
C GLN A 108 -6.08 2.04 -25.72
N VAL A 109 -5.53 2.19 -24.49
CA VAL A 109 -5.98 1.46 -23.31
C VAL A 109 -6.21 2.42 -22.17
N TRP A 110 -7.40 2.37 -21.60
CA TRP A 110 -7.73 3.02 -20.35
C TRP A 110 -7.89 1.98 -19.26
N VAL A 111 -7.27 2.22 -18.11
CA VAL A 111 -7.41 1.37 -16.92
C VAL A 111 -8.29 2.06 -15.90
N SER A 112 -9.16 1.30 -15.25
CA SER A 112 -10.05 1.82 -14.22
C SER A 112 -10.02 0.96 -12.98
N ASP A 113 -10.01 1.61 -11.82
CA ASP A 113 -10.01 0.97 -10.52
C ASP A 113 -10.81 1.79 -9.50
N ILE A 114 -11.34 1.11 -8.48
CA ILE A 114 -12.06 1.73 -7.37
C ILE A 114 -11.27 1.51 -6.10
N THR A 115 -10.76 2.58 -5.50
CA THR A 115 -10.06 2.51 -4.22
C THR A 115 -10.94 3.01 -3.08
N TYR A 116 -10.67 2.51 -1.89
CA TYR A 116 -11.37 2.85 -0.66
C TYR A 116 -10.57 3.87 0.13
N TYR A 117 -11.21 4.94 0.53
CA TYR A 117 -10.62 5.96 1.37
C TYR A 117 -11.43 6.12 2.65
N ASP A 118 -10.79 5.91 3.80
CA ASP A 118 -11.41 6.13 5.11
C ASP A 118 -11.12 7.55 5.56
N LEU A 119 -12.17 8.33 5.75
CA LEU A 119 -12.10 9.67 6.31
C LEU A 119 -13.06 9.77 7.50
N ASN A 120 -12.54 9.96 8.69
CA ASN A 120 -13.30 10.08 9.93
C ASN A 120 -14.27 8.90 10.16
N ASN A 121 -13.80 7.67 10.02
CA ASN A 121 -14.58 6.43 10.11
C ASN A 121 -15.73 6.31 9.08
N GLN A 122 -15.68 7.10 8.02
CA GLN A 122 -16.58 7.00 6.89
C GLN A 122 -15.82 6.63 5.62
N PHE A 123 -16.28 5.57 4.93
CA PHE A 123 -15.67 5.15 3.67
C PHE A 123 -16.18 5.98 2.50
N TYR A 124 -15.23 6.36 1.66
CA TYR A 124 -15.47 6.94 0.35
C TYR A 124 -14.86 6.03 -0.71
N TYR A 125 -15.51 5.97 -1.85
CA TYR A 125 -15.09 5.18 -3.00
C TYR A 125 -14.57 6.13 -4.07
N LEU A 126 -13.28 6.03 -4.36
CA LEU A 126 -12.62 6.87 -5.35
C LEU A 126 -12.42 6.04 -6.60
N THR A 127 -13.07 6.40 -7.68
CA THR A 127 -12.91 5.74 -8.99
C THR A 127 -12.04 6.61 -9.88
N PHE A 128 -11.05 5.98 -10.50
CA PHE A 128 -10.17 6.64 -11.46
C PHE A 128 -10.24 5.94 -12.81
N VAL A 129 -10.15 6.70 -13.88
CA VAL A 129 -9.92 6.24 -15.24
C VAL A 129 -8.65 6.88 -15.75
N MET A 130 -7.64 6.06 -16.03
CA MET A 130 -6.30 6.51 -16.43
C MET A 130 -5.96 5.97 -17.81
N ASP A 131 -5.40 6.81 -18.64
CA ASP A 131 -4.78 6.41 -19.90
C ASP A 131 -3.44 5.70 -19.63
N GLN A 132 -3.33 4.46 -20.07
CA GLN A 132 -2.18 3.62 -19.72
C GLN A 132 -0.88 4.08 -20.38
N TYR A 133 -0.94 4.66 -21.56
CA TYR A 133 0.24 5.17 -22.26
C TYR A 133 0.77 6.46 -21.61
N SER A 134 -0.07 7.48 -21.50
CA SER A 134 0.33 8.80 -20.97
C SER A 134 0.36 8.87 -19.45
N ARG A 135 -0.20 7.89 -18.75
CA ARG A 135 -0.40 7.87 -17.29
C ARG A 135 -1.28 9.02 -16.76
N LYS A 136 -1.98 9.71 -17.63
CA LYS A 136 -2.89 10.80 -17.24
C LYS A 136 -4.24 10.27 -16.77
N ILE A 137 -4.74 10.82 -15.68
CA ILE A 137 -6.10 10.58 -15.24
C ILE A 137 -7.04 11.32 -16.20
N LYS A 138 -7.90 10.57 -16.88
CA LYS A 138 -8.90 11.09 -17.82
C LYS A 138 -10.22 11.40 -17.14
N GLY A 139 -10.54 10.61 -16.11
CA GLY A 139 -11.76 10.82 -15.33
C GLY A 139 -11.61 10.31 -13.92
N PHE A 140 -12.33 10.91 -12.99
CA PHE A 140 -12.40 10.47 -11.61
C PHE A 140 -13.75 10.79 -11.01
N HIS A 141 -14.11 10.08 -9.95
CA HIS A 141 -15.29 10.40 -9.16
C HIS A 141 -15.11 9.91 -7.72
N ALA A 142 -15.65 10.66 -6.77
CA ALA A 142 -15.69 10.29 -5.36
C ALA A 142 -17.14 10.10 -4.92
N SER A 143 -17.45 9.00 -4.24
CA SER A 143 -18.79 8.67 -3.80
C SER A 143 -18.80 8.07 -2.40
N ARG A 144 -19.92 8.20 -1.69
CA ARG A 144 -20.21 7.44 -0.46
C ARG A 144 -20.85 6.07 -0.75
N TYR A 145 -21.26 5.84 -1.99
CA TYR A 145 -21.96 4.62 -2.41
C TYR A 145 -21.08 3.84 -3.40
N LEU A 146 -21.03 2.52 -3.25
CA LEU A 146 -20.20 1.63 -4.06
C LEU A 146 -20.90 1.14 -5.34
N ASN A 147 -22.14 1.52 -5.59
CA ASN A 147 -22.85 1.07 -6.79
C ASN A 147 -22.29 1.71 -8.07
N THR A 148 -22.54 1.11 -9.21
CA THR A 148 -22.07 1.52 -10.53
C THR A 148 -22.44 2.96 -10.89
N GLU A 149 -23.68 3.35 -10.60
CA GLU A 149 -24.26 4.66 -10.93
C GLU A 149 -23.52 5.80 -10.22
N HIS A 150 -22.95 5.52 -9.04
CA HIS A 150 -22.26 6.52 -8.22
C HIS A 150 -20.73 6.38 -8.25
N THR A 151 -20.18 5.38 -8.95
CA THR A 151 -18.73 5.15 -9.02
C THR A 151 -18.23 5.17 -10.45
N THR A 152 -18.34 4.06 -11.16
CA THR A 152 -17.70 3.87 -12.47
C THR A 152 -18.33 4.71 -13.58
N ILE A 153 -19.66 4.87 -13.58
CA ILE A 153 -20.35 5.65 -14.62
C ILE A 153 -19.96 7.13 -14.61
N PRO A 154 -19.99 7.86 -13.48
CA PRO A 154 -19.58 9.27 -13.47
C PRO A 154 -18.11 9.45 -13.87
N ALA A 155 -17.20 8.60 -13.37
CA ALA A 155 -15.79 8.65 -13.71
C ALA A 155 -15.56 8.42 -15.23
N LEU A 156 -16.22 7.40 -15.78
CA LEU A 156 -16.11 7.08 -17.21
C LEU A 156 -16.73 8.19 -18.07
N LYS A 157 -17.89 8.73 -17.72
CA LYS A 157 -18.49 9.86 -18.43
C LYS A 157 -17.58 11.10 -18.45
N MET A 158 -16.87 11.37 -17.35
CA MET A 158 -15.86 12.43 -17.31
C MET A 158 -14.71 12.12 -18.27
N ALA A 159 -14.17 10.89 -18.24
CA ALA A 159 -13.09 10.46 -19.12
C ALA A 159 -13.47 10.54 -20.61
N MET A 160 -14.70 10.18 -20.95
CA MET A 160 -15.20 10.19 -22.33
C MET A 160 -15.18 11.57 -22.99
N LYS A 161 -15.15 12.66 -22.21
CA LYS A 161 -14.99 14.03 -22.76
C LYS A 161 -13.63 14.24 -23.43
N HIS A 162 -12.66 13.37 -23.18
CA HIS A 162 -11.33 13.39 -23.76
C HIS A 162 -11.18 12.46 -24.98
N LEU A 163 -12.26 11.80 -25.42
CA LEU A 163 -12.25 11.00 -26.64
C LEU A 163 -12.60 11.83 -27.87
N HIS A 164 -11.86 11.61 -28.92
CA HIS A 164 -12.18 12.15 -30.23
C HIS A 164 -13.04 11.15 -31.05
N ALA A 165 -13.73 11.68 -32.06
CA ALA A 165 -14.55 10.85 -32.96
C ALA A 165 -13.68 9.73 -33.58
N GLY A 166 -14.23 8.52 -33.62
CA GLY A 166 -13.56 7.34 -34.18
C GLY A 166 -12.62 6.59 -33.24
N GLN A 167 -12.28 7.15 -32.07
CA GLN A 167 -11.49 6.44 -31.06
C GLN A 167 -12.35 5.42 -30.32
N LYS A 168 -11.82 4.19 -30.18
CA LYS A 168 -12.46 3.09 -29.44
C LYS A 168 -11.45 2.41 -28.53
N PRO A 169 -11.11 3.03 -27.38
CA PRO A 169 -10.15 2.45 -26.45
C PRO A 169 -10.62 1.11 -25.88
N ILE A 170 -9.66 0.31 -25.43
CA ILE A 170 -9.93 -0.78 -24.51
C ILE A 170 -10.13 -0.15 -23.11
N ILE A 171 -11.23 -0.47 -22.42
CA ILE A 171 -11.41 -0.20 -21.00
C ILE A 171 -11.11 -1.46 -20.20
N HIS A 172 -10.01 -1.43 -19.45
CA HIS A 172 -9.51 -2.54 -18.67
C HIS A 172 -9.76 -2.30 -17.18
N SER A 173 -10.33 -3.28 -16.50
CA SER A 173 -10.63 -3.23 -15.06
C SER A 173 -10.39 -4.57 -14.39
N ASP A 174 -10.47 -4.58 -13.07
CA ASP A 174 -10.58 -5.82 -12.29
C ASP A 174 -11.95 -6.49 -12.46
N GLY A 175 -12.14 -7.66 -11.83
CA GLY A 175 -13.39 -8.40 -11.81
C GLY A 175 -14.52 -7.78 -11.00
N GLY A 176 -14.49 -6.49 -10.69
CA GLY A 176 -15.51 -5.82 -9.88
C GLY A 176 -16.89 -5.77 -10.54
N GLY A 177 -17.94 -6.12 -9.80
CA GLY A 177 -19.33 -6.17 -10.29
C GLY A 177 -19.82 -4.84 -10.88
N GLN A 178 -19.21 -3.71 -10.49
CA GLN A 178 -19.52 -2.38 -11.00
C GLN A 178 -19.23 -2.24 -12.50
N TYR A 179 -18.20 -2.94 -13.00
CA TYR A 179 -17.80 -2.95 -14.42
C TYR A 179 -18.60 -3.89 -15.30
N TYR A 180 -19.43 -4.76 -14.68
CA TYR A 180 -20.29 -5.72 -15.38
C TYR A 180 -21.77 -5.42 -15.25
N SER A 181 -22.12 -4.33 -14.60
CA SER A 181 -23.50 -3.91 -14.47
C SER A 181 -24.09 -3.58 -15.85
N LYS A 182 -25.37 -3.87 -16.05
CA LYS A 182 -26.07 -3.54 -17.30
C LYS A 182 -25.92 -2.07 -17.68
N ALA A 183 -25.87 -1.18 -16.69
CA ALA A 183 -25.72 0.25 -16.91
C ALA A 183 -24.32 0.62 -17.42
N PHE A 184 -23.27 0.01 -16.88
CA PHE A 184 -21.90 0.22 -17.36
C PHE A 184 -21.70 -0.37 -18.77
N LEU A 185 -22.19 -1.57 -19.01
CA LEU A 185 -22.09 -2.22 -20.32
C LEU A 185 -22.81 -1.43 -21.42
N ARG A 186 -24.00 -0.90 -21.14
CA ARG A 186 -24.70 0.01 -22.08
C ARG A 186 -23.90 1.29 -22.37
N LEU A 187 -23.19 1.84 -21.38
CA LEU A 187 -22.37 3.03 -21.56
C LEU A 187 -21.15 2.77 -22.42
N THR A 188 -20.54 1.57 -22.28
CA THR A 188 -19.33 1.15 -23.02
C THR A 188 -19.64 0.56 -24.38
N GLU A 189 -20.88 0.13 -24.62
CA GLU A 189 -21.32 -0.47 -25.89
C GLU A 189 -20.98 0.45 -27.07
N ASN A 190 -20.38 -0.13 -28.11
CA ASN A 190 -19.93 0.55 -29.32
C ASN A 190 -18.85 1.65 -29.15
N ARG A 191 -18.48 2.01 -27.91
CA ARG A 191 -17.51 3.07 -27.61
C ARG A 191 -16.19 2.54 -27.07
N PHE A 192 -16.22 1.37 -26.45
CA PHE A 192 -15.07 0.72 -25.84
C PHE A 192 -15.04 -0.78 -26.16
N SER A 193 -13.87 -1.37 -26.04
CA SER A 193 -13.72 -2.81 -25.93
C SER A 193 -13.46 -3.14 -24.45
N ASN A 194 -14.39 -3.85 -23.80
CA ASN A 194 -14.25 -4.21 -22.41
C ASN A 194 -13.21 -5.31 -22.23
N SER A 195 -12.32 -5.14 -21.28
CA SER A 195 -11.24 -6.07 -20.93
C SER A 195 -11.14 -6.25 -19.42
N MET A 196 -10.71 -7.40 -18.99
CA MET A 196 -10.61 -7.74 -17.58
C MET A 196 -9.27 -8.36 -17.26
N GLY A 197 -8.66 -7.94 -16.14
CA GLY A 197 -7.56 -8.65 -15.51
C GLY A 197 -8.00 -9.95 -14.84
N GLU A 198 -7.07 -10.87 -14.65
CA GLU A 198 -7.27 -12.12 -13.89
C GLU A 198 -7.36 -11.87 -12.39
#